data_7f8a2cb83ba6c117b41f8512a7f034b6
#
_entry.id   7f8a2cb83ba6c117b41f8512a7f034b6
#
_cell.length_a   1.000
_cell.length_b   1.000
_cell.length_c   1.000
_cell.angle_alpha   90.00
_cell.angle_beta   90.00
_cell.angle_gamma   90.00
#
_symmetry.space_group_name_H-M   'P 1'
#
loop_
_entity.id
_entity.type
_entity.pdbx_description
1 polymer ?
#
loop_
_entity_poly.entity_id
_entity_poly.type
_entity_poly.pdbx_seq_one_letter_code
_entity_poly.pdbx_strand_id
1 'polypeptide(L)'
;DIFADFTGTVPPSGAGDCCAPKLLQHAYRHGLRPLCMAEFWWGESPRTEIRHHLHYYPACRGKCLPILTHMLGGLDVDPDPLAADDDGRLEIVHEDSAIVVVNKPAGMLSVPGRSNRRSVLSLIRMHCPDAEGPMMVHRLDMDTSGLLVVAKTLAAYHNLQAQFAARTVRKTYMALLSPASSASATSTPTVSQGQTFTIDLPLRPDPLDRPRQVVSCVNGRPAVTECRLLSTDNLGRTLVELHPLTGRTHQLRVHCAHPAGIGRPIVGDPLYGQPAERLCLHAARLEFDHPVTGRRVFFEREADFD
;
A
#
# COMPACT_ATOMS: atom_id res chain seq x y z
N ASP A 1 8.46 16.97 30.09
CA ASP A 1 8.92 17.44 28.76
C ASP A 1 8.16 16.64 27.69
N ILE A 2 7.40 17.36 26.83
CA ILE A 2 6.53 16.77 25.80
C ILE A 2 7.27 15.71 24.97
N PHE A 3 8.53 15.95 24.61
CA PHE A 3 9.33 14.99 23.83
C PHE A 3 9.80 13.81 24.68
N ALA A 4 10.25 14.05 25.89
CA ALA A 4 10.62 12.97 26.81
C ALA A 4 9.45 12.03 27.08
N ASP A 5 8.26 12.59 27.31
CA ASP A 5 7.05 11.84 27.64
C ASP A 5 6.49 11.07 26.42
N PHE A 6 6.65 11.62 25.20
CA PHE A 6 6.07 11.05 23.98
C PHE A 6 7.03 10.14 23.21
N THR A 7 8.32 10.46 23.17
CA THR A 7 9.33 9.75 22.36
C THR A 7 10.52 9.24 23.13
N GLY A 8 10.65 9.59 24.42
CA GLY A 8 11.84 9.30 25.21
C GLY A 8 13.12 10.05 24.78
N THR A 9 12.98 11.08 23.94
CA THR A 9 14.12 11.80 23.33
C THR A 9 14.04 13.30 23.58
N VAL A 10 15.11 14.03 23.25
CA VAL A 10 15.13 15.49 23.26
C VAL A 10 14.54 16.07 21.98
N PRO A 11 13.96 17.28 21.99
CA PRO A 11 13.43 17.91 20.78
C PRO A 11 14.49 18.04 19.69
N PRO A 12 14.22 17.56 18.46
CA PRO A 12 15.14 17.79 17.35
C PRO A 12 15.14 19.26 16.94
N SER A 13 16.26 19.76 16.40
CA SER A 13 16.38 21.12 15.91
C SER A 13 15.25 21.47 14.93
N GLY A 14 14.59 22.63 15.12
CA GLY A 14 13.46 23.09 14.35
C GLY A 14 12.11 22.44 14.70
N ALA A 15 12.02 21.71 15.82
CA ALA A 15 10.72 21.26 16.34
C ALA A 15 9.87 22.47 16.76
N GLY A 16 8.61 22.53 16.28
CA GLY A 16 7.71 23.66 16.49
C GLY A 16 7.84 24.82 15.50
N ASP A 17 8.79 24.76 14.57
CA ASP A 17 8.96 25.82 13.57
C ASP A 17 7.98 25.78 12.39
N CYS A 18 7.22 24.70 12.25
CA CYS A 18 6.16 24.58 11.24
C CYS A 18 4.98 25.55 11.51
N CYS A 19 4.18 25.81 10.47
CA CYS A 19 3.05 26.74 10.56
C CYS A 19 2.00 26.30 11.59
N ALA A 20 1.63 25.02 11.63
CA ALA A 20 0.59 24.50 12.52
C ALA A 20 0.86 24.78 14.01
N PRO A 21 2.02 24.44 14.60
CA PRO A 21 2.32 24.79 15.99
C PRO A 21 2.27 26.29 16.26
N LYS A 22 2.76 27.11 15.31
CA LYS A 22 2.78 28.57 15.47
C LYS A 22 1.37 29.18 15.46
N LEU A 23 0.50 28.70 14.58
CA LEU A 23 -0.90 29.14 14.48
C LEU A 23 -1.68 28.76 15.74
N LEU A 24 -1.54 27.52 16.21
CA LEU A 24 -2.18 27.06 17.46
C LEU A 24 -1.68 27.87 18.66
N GLN A 25 -0.36 28.08 18.77
CA GLN A 25 0.24 28.91 19.82
C GLN A 25 -0.31 30.35 19.81
N HIS A 26 -0.45 30.94 18.62
CA HIS A 26 -1.05 32.28 18.49
C HIS A 26 -2.51 32.28 18.96
N ALA A 27 -3.32 31.30 18.50
CA ALA A 27 -4.71 31.20 18.91
C ALA A 27 -4.84 31.12 20.45
N TYR A 28 -4.09 30.25 21.10
CA TYR A 28 -4.15 30.07 22.57
C TYR A 28 -3.71 31.31 23.32
N ARG A 29 -2.64 31.99 22.88
CA ARG A 29 -2.19 33.25 23.53
C ARG A 29 -3.21 34.38 23.44
N HIS A 30 -4.07 34.36 22.44
CA HIS A 30 -5.11 35.40 22.25
C HIS A 30 -6.51 34.94 22.64
N GLY A 31 -6.64 33.80 23.32
CA GLY A 31 -7.93 33.25 23.74
C GLY A 31 -8.86 32.87 22.59
N LEU A 32 -8.29 32.59 21.42
CA LEU A 32 -9.04 32.15 20.24
C LEU A 32 -9.23 30.65 20.26
N ARG A 33 -10.41 30.17 19.84
CA ARG A 33 -10.71 28.76 19.67
C ARG A 33 -10.42 28.36 18.22
N PRO A 34 -9.46 27.46 17.95
CA PRO A 34 -9.25 26.90 16.61
C PRO A 34 -10.51 26.12 16.17
N LEU A 35 -10.98 26.33 14.94
CA LEU A 35 -12.14 25.63 14.37
C LEU A 35 -11.72 24.58 13.35
N CYS A 36 -10.83 24.94 12.44
CA CYS A 36 -10.26 24.02 11.44
C CYS A 36 -8.91 24.55 10.97
N MET A 37 -8.08 23.67 10.44
CA MET A 37 -6.77 24.01 9.91
C MET A 37 -6.41 23.06 8.76
N ALA A 38 -5.76 23.61 7.72
CA ALA A 38 -5.16 22.84 6.65
C ALA A 38 -3.81 23.44 6.27
N GLU A 39 -2.85 22.58 5.93
CA GLU A 39 -1.54 23.02 5.46
C GLU A 39 -1.38 22.71 3.98
N PHE A 40 -0.83 23.63 3.21
CA PHE A 40 -0.47 23.45 1.82
C PHE A 40 0.96 23.92 1.58
N TRP A 41 1.61 23.37 0.55
CA TRP A 41 2.94 23.78 0.19
C TRP A 41 2.93 25.07 -0.64
N TRP A 42 3.77 26.02 -0.25
CA TRP A 42 3.96 27.28 -0.98
C TRP A 42 5.39 27.39 -1.51
N GLY A 43 5.54 27.45 -2.84
CA GLY A 43 6.83 27.63 -3.49
C GLY A 43 7.31 26.41 -4.26
N GLU A 44 8.61 26.39 -4.55
CA GLU A 44 9.26 25.28 -5.27
C GLU A 44 9.38 24.04 -4.39
N SER A 45 9.46 22.87 -5.03
CA SER A 45 9.67 21.61 -4.32
C SER A 45 11.04 21.58 -3.64
N PRO A 46 11.14 21.18 -2.36
CA PRO A 46 12.41 21.03 -1.69
C PRO A 46 13.21 19.86 -2.30
N ARG A 47 14.55 19.91 -2.19
CA ARG A 47 15.43 18.85 -2.74
C ARG A 47 15.26 17.48 -2.07
N THR A 48 14.75 17.47 -0.86
CA THR A 48 14.62 16.25 -0.02
C THR A 48 13.34 15.47 -0.26
N GLU A 49 12.30 16.11 -0.78
CA GLU A 49 11.00 15.50 -1.06
C GLU A 49 10.28 16.28 -2.16
N ILE A 50 9.36 15.61 -2.86
CA ILE A 50 8.56 16.27 -3.89
C ILE A 50 7.31 16.85 -3.23
N ARG A 51 7.16 18.20 -3.37
CA ARG A 51 6.01 18.96 -2.92
C ARG A 51 5.52 19.87 -4.05
N HIS A 52 4.23 19.82 -4.34
CA HIS A 52 3.62 20.67 -5.37
C HIS A 52 3.05 21.94 -4.75
N HIS A 53 3.31 23.07 -5.40
CA HIS A 53 2.76 24.36 -5.01
C HIS A 53 1.22 24.31 -4.89
N LEU A 54 0.67 24.85 -3.80
CA LEU A 54 -0.76 24.86 -3.44
C LEU A 54 -1.41 23.49 -3.19
N HIS A 55 -0.66 22.39 -3.20
CA HIS A 55 -1.22 21.10 -2.79
C HIS A 55 -1.21 20.97 -1.27
N TYR A 56 -2.26 20.36 -0.74
CA TYR A 56 -2.40 20.07 0.69
C TYR A 56 -1.50 18.92 1.11
N TYR A 57 -0.92 19.05 2.29
CA TYR A 57 -0.07 18.04 2.90
C TYR A 57 -0.42 17.90 4.38
N PRO A 58 -0.31 16.67 4.95
CA PRO A 58 -0.48 16.50 6.39
C PRO A 58 0.59 17.28 7.14
N ALA A 59 0.24 17.73 8.35
CA ALA A 59 1.17 18.40 9.25
C ALA A 59 2.43 17.55 9.51
N CYS A 60 3.54 18.22 9.84
CA CYS A 60 4.82 17.57 10.05
C CYS A 60 4.75 16.50 11.16
N ARG A 61 4.88 15.23 10.76
CA ARG A 61 4.86 14.08 11.68
C ARG A 61 6.23 13.74 12.27
N GLY A 62 7.31 14.24 11.68
CA GLY A 62 8.66 13.92 12.15
C GLY A 62 9.04 14.68 13.41
N LYS A 63 9.02 16.02 13.32
CA LYS A 63 9.52 16.90 14.39
C LYS A 63 8.41 17.52 15.23
N CYS A 64 7.24 17.79 14.64
CA CYS A 64 6.16 18.55 15.27
C CYS A 64 5.06 17.67 15.85
N LEU A 65 5.01 16.37 15.54
CA LEU A 65 3.94 15.48 16.00
C LEU A 65 3.75 15.49 17.53
N PRO A 66 4.79 15.37 18.39
CA PRO A 66 4.60 15.42 19.84
C PRO A 66 3.99 16.74 20.31
N ILE A 67 4.45 17.85 19.70
CA ILE A 67 3.95 19.20 20.02
C ILE A 67 2.48 19.33 19.61
N LEU A 68 2.15 18.92 18.37
CA LEU A 68 0.78 19.00 17.85
C LEU A 68 -0.18 18.11 18.65
N THR A 69 0.22 16.89 18.98
CA THR A 69 -0.58 15.99 19.83
C THR A 69 -0.89 16.65 21.18
N HIS A 70 0.08 17.28 21.80
CA HIS A 70 -0.11 18.00 23.05
C HIS A 70 -1.02 19.23 22.87
N MET A 71 -0.80 20.02 21.81
CA MET A 71 -1.57 21.26 21.56
C MET A 71 -3.02 20.98 21.13
N LEU A 72 -3.31 19.87 20.52
CA LEU A 72 -4.65 19.43 20.13
C LEU A 72 -5.40 18.76 21.30
N GLY A 73 -4.70 18.41 22.37
CA GLY A 73 -5.30 17.82 23.56
C GLY A 73 -6.35 18.74 24.18
N GLY A 74 -7.57 18.23 24.37
CA GLY A 74 -8.70 18.99 24.90
C GLY A 74 -9.51 19.77 23.87
N LEU A 75 -9.12 19.76 22.60
CA LEU A 75 -9.96 20.20 21.49
C LEU A 75 -10.80 19.03 20.96
N ASP A 76 -11.99 19.34 20.46
CA ASP A 76 -12.79 18.43 19.64
C ASP A 76 -12.19 18.39 18.24
N VAL A 77 -11.38 17.38 17.96
CA VAL A 77 -10.68 17.21 16.69
C VAL A 77 -11.16 15.94 16.01
N ASP A 78 -11.24 15.98 14.68
CA ASP A 78 -11.50 14.78 13.89
C ASP A 78 -10.45 13.72 14.17
N PRO A 79 -10.83 12.42 14.13
CA PRO A 79 -9.87 11.33 14.21
C PRO A 79 -8.74 11.51 13.18
N ASP A 80 -7.52 11.17 13.57
CA ASP A 80 -6.42 11.17 12.59
C ASP A 80 -6.78 10.24 11.42
N PRO A 81 -7.00 10.74 10.19
CA PRO A 81 -7.37 9.91 9.04
C PRO A 81 -6.27 8.91 8.65
N LEU A 82 -5.11 9.05 9.28
CA LEU A 82 -4.00 8.12 9.16
C LEU A 82 -3.81 7.24 10.41
N ALA A 83 -4.54 7.50 11.50
CA ALA A 83 -4.77 6.51 12.55
C ALA A 83 -5.77 5.51 11.95
N ALA A 84 -5.31 4.36 11.53
CA ALA A 84 -6.22 3.33 11.08
C ALA A 84 -7.17 2.95 12.22
N ASP A 85 -8.46 2.76 11.91
CA ASP A 85 -9.34 1.84 12.61
C ASP A 85 -8.81 0.41 12.41
N ASP A 86 -7.57 0.21 12.81
CA ASP A 86 -6.91 -1.08 12.79
C ASP A 86 -7.18 -1.70 14.17
N ASP A 87 -8.18 -2.56 14.24
CA ASP A 87 -8.45 -3.38 15.44
C ASP A 87 -7.25 -4.27 15.81
N GLY A 88 -6.16 -4.18 15.04
CA GLY A 88 -4.92 -4.91 15.21
C GLY A 88 -5.06 -6.40 14.92
N ARG A 89 -6.19 -6.81 14.36
CA ARG A 89 -6.41 -8.22 14.00
C ARG A 89 -5.80 -8.52 12.66
N LEU A 90 -4.87 -9.45 12.65
CA LEU A 90 -4.30 -10.06 11.46
C LEU A 90 -4.75 -11.52 11.41
N GLU A 91 -5.49 -11.88 10.38
CA GLU A 91 -5.91 -13.27 10.19
C GLU A 91 -4.70 -14.12 9.83
N ILE A 92 -4.41 -15.11 10.68
CA ILE A 92 -3.42 -16.17 10.39
C ILE A 92 -4.14 -17.28 9.65
N VAL A 93 -3.74 -17.48 8.40
CA VAL A 93 -4.30 -18.50 7.50
C VAL A 93 -3.65 -19.85 7.72
N HIS A 94 -2.34 -19.84 7.99
CA HIS A 94 -1.54 -21.02 8.27
C HIS A 94 -0.33 -20.62 9.11
N GLU A 95 0.05 -21.51 10.01
CA GLU A 95 1.28 -21.39 10.78
C GLU A 95 1.90 -22.75 11.04
N ASP A 96 3.23 -22.84 10.89
CA ASP A 96 4.03 -23.96 11.32
C ASP A 96 5.38 -23.50 11.93
N SER A 97 6.35 -24.39 12.05
CA SER A 97 7.66 -24.05 12.60
C SER A 97 8.50 -23.14 11.71
N ALA A 98 8.23 -23.06 10.41
CA ALA A 98 9.06 -22.37 9.43
C ALA A 98 8.42 -21.10 8.86
N ILE A 99 7.09 -21.08 8.70
CA ILE A 99 6.36 -20.00 8.03
C ILE A 99 5.08 -19.63 8.78
N VAL A 100 4.64 -18.39 8.52
CA VAL A 100 3.28 -17.92 8.79
C VAL A 100 2.70 -17.38 7.49
N VAL A 101 1.49 -17.78 7.13
CA VAL A 101 0.72 -17.18 6.03
C VAL A 101 -0.44 -16.39 6.62
N VAL A 102 -0.56 -15.16 6.21
CA VAL A 102 -1.57 -14.23 6.73
C VAL A 102 -2.46 -13.70 5.62
N ASN A 103 -3.67 -13.30 5.96
CA ASN A 103 -4.54 -12.50 5.13
C ASN A 103 -4.44 -11.04 5.60
N LYS A 104 -3.70 -10.22 4.85
CA LYS A 104 -3.49 -8.81 5.17
C LYS A 104 -4.75 -8.00 4.82
N PRO A 105 -5.33 -7.22 5.73
CA PRO A 105 -6.41 -6.31 5.39
C PRO A 105 -5.93 -5.17 4.48
N ALA A 106 -6.85 -4.55 3.72
CA ALA A 106 -6.58 -3.30 3.02
C ALA A 106 -6.23 -2.18 4.03
N GLY A 107 -5.40 -1.23 3.63
CA GLY A 107 -4.97 -0.12 4.50
C GLY A 107 -3.83 -0.45 5.47
N MET A 108 -3.51 -1.73 5.70
CA MET A 108 -2.39 -2.15 6.56
C MET A 108 -1.06 -2.17 5.80
N LEU A 109 0.00 -1.71 6.46
CA LEU A 109 1.37 -1.80 5.91
C LEU A 109 1.89 -3.24 5.96
N SER A 110 2.62 -3.69 4.95
CA SER A 110 3.36 -4.98 5.02
C SER A 110 4.57 -4.89 5.95
N VAL A 111 5.31 -3.79 5.90
CA VAL A 111 6.49 -3.51 6.74
C VAL A 111 6.35 -2.11 7.35
N PRO A 112 7.02 -1.83 8.48
CA PRO A 112 6.98 -0.50 9.09
C PRO A 112 7.36 0.60 8.10
N GLY A 113 6.56 1.65 8.04
CA GLY A 113 6.79 2.85 7.25
C GLY A 113 7.26 4.01 8.12
N ARG A 114 7.14 5.23 7.58
CA ARG A 114 7.43 6.47 8.33
C ARG A 114 6.32 6.87 9.32
N SER A 115 5.15 6.26 9.21
CA SER A 115 4.03 6.48 10.13
C SER A 115 4.05 5.46 11.27
N ASN A 116 3.44 5.79 12.42
CA ASN A 116 3.28 4.88 13.56
C ASN A 116 2.23 3.78 13.32
N ARG A 117 1.81 3.56 12.07
CA ARG A 117 0.86 2.51 11.72
C ARG A 117 1.46 1.14 11.95
N ARG A 118 0.63 0.23 12.47
CA ARG A 118 0.99 -1.18 12.56
C ARG A 118 1.25 -1.75 11.17
N SER A 119 2.08 -2.75 11.12
CA SER A 119 2.38 -3.49 9.89
C SER A 119 2.27 -4.98 10.15
N VAL A 120 2.09 -5.77 9.08
CA VAL A 120 2.14 -7.22 9.19
C VAL A 120 3.40 -7.66 9.92
N LEU A 121 4.57 -7.12 9.54
CA LEU A 121 5.83 -7.48 10.21
C LEU A 121 5.82 -7.15 11.70
N SER A 122 5.28 -6.00 12.11
CA SER A 122 5.23 -5.65 13.55
C SER A 122 4.31 -6.57 14.33
N LEU A 123 3.15 -6.93 13.76
CA LEU A 123 2.21 -7.86 14.40
C LEU A 123 2.76 -9.28 14.49
N ILE A 124 3.38 -9.78 13.41
CA ILE A 124 3.97 -11.12 13.40
C ILE A 124 5.18 -11.22 14.35
N ARG A 125 5.98 -10.16 14.50
CA ARG A 125 7.05 -10.14 15.51
C ARG A 125 6.53 -10.22 16.95
N MET A 126 5.38 -9.62 17.21
CA MET A 126 4.71 -9.76 18.52
C MET A 126 4.13 -11.16 18.71
N HIS A 127 3.59 -11.77 17.65
CA HIS A 127 3.01 -13.11 17.66
C HIS A 127 4.10 -14.21 17.73
N CYS A 128 5.23 -14.04 17.06
CA CYS A 128 6.35 -14.95 16.99
C CYS A 128 7.62 -14.27 17.52
N PRO A 129 7.76 -14.02 18.84
CA PRO A 129 8.89 -13.29 19.40
C PRO A 129 10.23 -14.00 19.20
N ASP A 130 10.23 -15.34 19.11
CA ASP A 130 11.43 -16.17 18.92
C ASP A 130 11.82 -16.36 17.45
N ALA A 131 11.11 -15.71 16.51
CA ALA A 131 11.41 -15.85 15.09
C ALA A 131 12.72 -15.15 14.72
N GLU A 132 13.57 -15.82 13.96
CA GLU A 132 14.89 -15.37 13.55
C GLU A 132 14.84 -14.45 12.31
N GLY A 133 15.64 -13.37 12.32
CA GLY A 133 16.00 -12.62 11.12
C GLY A 133 14.90 -11.76 10.48
N PRO A 134 15.05 -11.44 9.20
CA PRO A 134 14.25 -10.40 8.53
C PRO A 134 12.82 -10.81 8.16
N MET A 135 12.37 -12.01 8.36
CA MET A 135 11.01 -12.56 8.21
C MET A 135 10.28 -12.26 6.88
N MET A 136 10.27 -11.03 6.39
CA MET A 136 9.50 -10.60 5.19
C MET A 136 10.25 -10.89 3.90
N VAL A 137 9.72 -11.78 3.06
CA VAL A 137 10.30 -12.19 1.76
C VAL A 137 9.67 -11.45 0.58
N HIS A 138 8.46 -10.95 0.74
CA HIS A 138 7.75 -10.10 -0.22
C HIS A 138 6.81 -9.13 0.49
N ARG A 139 6.15 -8.27 -0.28
CA ARG A 139 5.21 -7.28 0.26
C ARG A 139 4.01 -7.09 -0.65
N LEU A 140 2.89 -6.71 -0.05
CA LEU A 140 1.75 -6.11 -0.72
C LEU A 140 1.78 -4.60 -0.49
N ASP A 141 1.19 -3.84 -1.40
CA ASP A 141 0.96 -2.42 -1.19
C ASP A 141 0.00 -2.20 0.00
N MET A 142 0.02 -1.04 0.60
CA MET A 142 -0.79 -0.73 1.79
C MET A 142 -2.27 -1.05 1.55
N ASP A 143 -2.83 -0.58 0.44
CA ASP A 143 -4.25 -0.71 0.15
C ASP A 143 -4.64 -2.06 -0.48
N THR A 144 -3.65 -2.86 -0.92
CA THR A 144 -3.88 -4.21 -1.43
C THR A 144 -4.10 -5.16 -0.27
N SER A 145 -5.21 -5.91 -0.27
CA SER A 145 -5.49 -6.96 0.69
C SER A 145 -5.01 -8.34 0.22
N GLY A 146 -5.03 -9.34 1.11
CA GLY A 146 -4.85 -10.74 0.76
C GLY A 146 -3.57 -11.40 1.28
N LEU A 147 -3.24 -12.52 0.67
CA LEU A 147 -2.27 -13.48 1.18
C LEU A 147 -0.82 -12.98 1.11
N LEU A 148 -0.13 -13.16 2.23
CA LEU A 148 1.28 -12.83 2.39
C LEU A 148 1.97 -13.90 3.24
N VAL A 149 3.12 -14.42 2.79
CA VAL A 149 3.93 -15.38 3.54
C VAL A 149 5.09 -14.69 4.26
N VAL A 150 5.31 -15.10 5.49
CA VAL A 150 6.34 -14.61 6.40
C VAL A 150 7.19 -15.79 6.86
N ALA A 151 8.52 -15.67 6.84
CA ALA A 151 9.43 -16.69 7.32
C ALA A 151 9.66 -16.54 8.84
N LYS A 152 9.68 -17.65 9.57
CA LYS A 152 9.99 -17.68 11.02
C LYS A 152 11.47 -17.97 11.28
N THR A 153 12.15 -18.64 10.36
CA THR A 153 13.56 -19.02 10.48
C THR A 153 14.40 -18.42 9.36
N LEU A 154 15.68 -18.22 9.59
CA LEU A 154 16.60 -17.71 8.57
C LEU A 154 16.71 -18.64 7.36
N ALA A 155 16.68 -19.96 7.58
CA ALA A 155 16.69 -20.95 6.51
C ALA A 155 15.44 -20.83 5.61
N ALA A 156 14.24 -20.71 6.21
CA ALA A 156 13.00 -20.51 5.48
C ALA A 156 13.01 -19.16 4.72
N TYR A 157 13.56 -18.10 5.32
CA TYR A 157 13.72 -16.80 4.67
C TYR A 157 14.56 -16.92 3.40
N HIS A 158 15.75 -17.50 3.45
CA HIS A 158 16.62 -17.64 2.29
C HIS A 158 16.01 -18.53 1.20
N ASN A 159 15.36 -19.63 1.59
CA ASN A 159 14.68 -20.51 0.64
C ASN A 159 13.55 -19.77 -0.09
N LEU A 160 12.64 -19.14 0.63
CA LEU A 160 11.54 -18.37 0.02
C LEU A 160 12.06 -17.21 -0.82
N GLN A 161 13.09 -16.48 -0.35
CA GLN A 161 13.72 -15.42 -1.12
C GLN A 161 14.27 -15.93 -2.47
N ALA A 162 14.90 -17.10 -2.48
CA ALA A 162 15.38 -17.75 -3.71
C ALA A 162 14.21 -18.09 -4.65
N GLN A 163 13.10 -18.61 -4.13
CA GLN A 163 11.90 -18.91 -4.92
C GLN A 163 11.28 -17.64 -5.53
N PHE A 164 11.19 -16.54 -4.79
CA PHE A 164 10.73 -15.25 -5.33
C PHE A 164 11.69 -14.71 -6.40
N ALA A 165 12.99 -14.82 -6.20
CA ALA A 165 14.01 -14.42 -7.18
C ALA A 165 13.96 -15.25 -8.46
N ALA A 166 13.79 -16.57 -8.32
CA ALA A 166 13.63 -17.51 -9.43
C ALA A 166 12.24 -17.45 -10.09
N ARG A 167 11.28 -16.70 -9.51
CA ARG A 167 9.88 -16.58 -9.98
C ARG A 167 9.12 -17.90 -10.01
N THR A 168 9.44 -18.84 -9.12
CA THR A 168 8.72 -20.10 -8.97
C THR A 168 7.48 -19.96 -8.08
N VAL A 169 7.39 -18.88 -7.30
CA VAL A 169 6.19 -18.54 -6.53
C VAL A 169 5.10 -18.06 -7.47
N ARG A 170 3.94 -18.71 -7.46
CA ARG A 170 2.76 -18.31 -8.22
C ARG A 170 1.84 -17.47 -7.36
N LYS A 171 1.33 -16.41 -7.93
CA LYS A 171 0.44 -15.43 -7.27
C LYS A 171 -0.75 -15.17 -8.16
N THR A 172 -1.95 -15.28 -7.59
CA THR A 172 -3.18 -14.91 -8.27
C THR A 172 -3.83 -13.77 -7.50
N TYR A 173 -4.18 -12.72 -8.22
CA TYR A 173 -4.89 -11.58 -7.67
C TYR A 173 -6.26 -11.47 -8.33
N MET A 174 -7.23 -11.08 -7.53
CA MET A 174 -8.53 -10.66 -8.01
C MET A 174 -8.61 -9.13 -8.00
N ALA A 175 -9.14 -8.53 -9.06
CA ALA A 175 -9.37 -7.10 -9.11
C ALA A 175 -10.71 -6.78 -9.75
N LEU A 176 -11.39 -5.75 -9.25
CA LEU A 176 -12.61 -5.21 -9.85
C LEU A 176 -12.25 -3.93 -10.61
N LEU A 177 -12.43 -3.95 -11.94
CA LEU A 177 -12.12 -2.80 -12.80
C LEU A 177 -13.32 -1.86 -12.89
N SER A 178 -13.03 -0.56 -12.95
CA SER A 178 -14.03 0.47 -13.22
C SER A 178 -14.74 0.25 -14.56
N PRO A 179 -15.98 0.72 -14.74
CA PRO A 179 -16.67 0.66 -16.01
C PRO A 179 -15.84 1.23 -17.16
N ALA A 180 -16.00 0.71 -18.36
CA ALA A 180 -15.34 1.28 -19.53
C ALA A 180 -15.87 2.69 -19.77
N SER A 181 -14.96 3.68 -19.91
CA SER A 181 -15.37 5.04 -20.31
C SER A 181 -15.65 5.08 -21.82
N SER A 182 -16.61 5.89 -22.21
CA SER A 182 -16.93 6.11 -23.64
C SER A 182 -15.72 6.64 -24.45
N ALA A 183 -14.78 7.30 -23.79
CA ALA A 183 -13.53 7.80 -24.40
C ALA A 183 -12.48 6.70 -24.61
N SER A 184 -12.58 5.57 -23.92
CA SER A 184 -11.62 4.44 -24.01
C SER A 184 -11.98 3.41 -25.08
N ALA A 185 -13.10 3.56 -25.77
CA ALA A 185 -13.64 2.58 -26.71
C ALA A 185 -12.78 2.36 -27.99
N THR A 186 -11.79 3.22 -28.24
CA THR A 186 -10.99 3.15 -29.47
C THR A 186 -9.66 2.39 -29.36
N SER A 187 -9.21 1.99 -28.17
CA SER A 187 -7.91 1.35 -27.98
C SER A 187 -7.89 0.14 -27.04
N THR A 188 -9.01 -0.19 -26.40
CA THR A 188 -9.08 -1.39 -25.55
C THR A 188 -9.21 -2.61 -26.46
N PRO A 189 -8.34 -3.64 -26.35
CA PRO A 189 -8.60 -4.90 -27.06
C PRO A 189 -9.98 -5.38 -26.66
N THR A 190 -10.82 -5.71 -27.64
CA THR A 190 -12.12 -6.36 -27.41
C THR A 190 -11.83 -7.76 -26.86
N VAL A 191 -11.56 -7.85 -25.56
CA VAL A 191 -11.23 -9.10 -24.90
C VAL A 191 -12.54 -9.74 -24.47
N SER A 192 -12.83 -10.92 -25.00
CA SER A 192 -14.00 -11.70 -24.63
C SER A 192 -13.84 -12.30 -23.24
N GLN A 193 -14.95 -12.50 -22.54
CA GLN A 193 -14.96 -13.17 -21.24
C GLN A 193 -14.23 -14.54 -21.32
N GLY A 194 -13.35 -14.82 -20.36
CA GLY A 194 -12.54 -16.03 -20.31
C GLY A 194 -11.25 -16.01 -21.13
N GLN A 195 -11.03 -15.00 -21.96
CA GLN A 195 -9.79 -14.84 -22.72
C GLN A 195 -8.64 -14.37 -21.81
N THR A 196 -7.48 -14.99 -21.99
CA THR A 196 -6.23 -14.59 -21.32
C THR A 196 -5.37 -13.76 -22.28
N PHE A 197 -4.77 -12.69 -21.79
CA PHE A 197 -3.81 -11.87 -22.53
C PHE A 197 -2.69 -11.39 -21.61
N THR A 198 -1.57 -10.99 -22.20
CA THR A 198 -0.38 -10.57 -21.46
C THR A 198 -0.19 -9.06 -21.62
N ILE A 199 0.10 -8.40 -20.49
CA ILE A 199 0.49 -7.00 -20.40
C ILE A 199 2.00 -6.96 -20.10
N ASP A 200 2.78 -6.43 -21.03
CA ASP A 200 4.22 -6.24 -20.88
C ASP A 200 4.55 -4.74 -21.02
N LEU A 201 4.50 -4.04 -19.89
CA LEU A 201 4.68 -2.60 -19.81
C LEU A 201 5.72 -2.28 -18.73
N PRO A 202 6.97 -1.92 -19.12
CA PRO A 202 8.03 -1.63 -18.16
C PRO A 202 7.71 -0.42 -17.27
N LEU A 203 8.02 -0.53 -15.98
CA LEU A 203 7.64 0.46 -14.97
C LEU A 203 8.84 1.12 -14.31
N ARG A 204 8.71 2.40 -14.00
CA ARG A 204 9.63 3.15 -13.13
C ARG A 204 8.86 4.06 -12.19
N PRO A 205 9.48 4.48 -11.06
CA PRO A 205 8.90 5.54 -10.24
C PRO A 205 8.70 6.83 -11.05
N ASP A 206 7.57 7.50 -10.83
CA ASP A 206 7.40 8.87 -11.34
C ASP A 206 8.32 9.80 -10.55
N PRO A 207 9.25 10.51 -11.20
CA PRO A 207 10.14 11.41 -10.50
C PRO A 207 9.43 12.66 -9.96
N LEU A 208 8.27 13.00 -10.53
CA LEU A 208 7.51 14.22 -10.21
C LEU A 208 6.32 13.97 -9.29
N ASP A 209 5.82 12.73 -9.21
CA ASP A 209 4.62 12.39 -8.44
C ASP A 209 4.77 11.05 -7.68
N ARG A 210 5.59 11.03 -6.63
CA ARG A 210 5.71 9.84 -5.76
C ARG A 210 4.48 9.72 -4.84
N PRO A 211 3.98 8.48 -4.61
CA PRO A 211 4.60 7.19 -4.88
C PRO A 211 4.22 6.57 -6.25
N ARG A 212 3.63 7.32 -7.18
CA ARG A 212 3.19 6.79 -8.48
C ARG A 212 4.32 6.09 -9.25
N GLN A 213 3.93 5.13 -10.05
CA GLN A 213 4.75 4.49 -11.06
C GLN A 213 4.22 4.87 -12.44
N VAL A 214 5.10 4.95 -13.42
CA VAL A 214 4.75 5.25 -14.82
C VAL A 214 5.36 4.21 -15.76
N VAL A 215 4.68 3.99 -16.89
CA VAL A 215 5.21 3.17 -17.98
C VAL A 215 6.35 3.92 -18.66
N SER A 216 7.48 3.24 -18.87
CA SER A 216 8.62 3.83 -19.54
C SER A 216 9.43 2.75 -20.27
N CYS A 217 9.36 2.77 -21.60
CA CYS A 217 10.13 1.83 -22.43
C CYS A 217 11.64 2.08 -22.40
N VAL A 218 12.08 3.30 -22.05
CA VAL A 218 13.52 3.67 -22.05
C VAL A 218 14.20 3.29 -20.73
N ASN A 219 13.59 3.64 -19.59
CA ASN A 219 14.21 3.51 -18.26
C ASN A 219 13.36 2.67 -17.28
N GLY A 220 12.30 2.01 -17.76
CA GLY A 220 11.44 1.15 -16.96
C GLY A 220 12.09 -0.21 -16.71
N ARG A 221 11.82 -0.79 -15.57
CA ARG A 221 12.15 -2.18 -15.27
C ARG A 221 11.09 -3.10 -15.86
N PRO A 222 11.44 -4.24 -16.48
CA PRO A 222 10.48 -5.18 -17.04
C PRO A 222 9.38 -5.54 -16.03
N ALA A 223 8.13 -5.46 -16.48
CA ALA A 223 6.96 -5.79 -15.69
C ALA A 223 5.95 -6.51 -16.59
N VAL A 224 5.62 -7.75 -16.24
CA VAL A 224 4.76 -8.63 -17.05
C VAL A 224 3.64 -9.17 -16.16
N THR A 225 2.41 -9.06 -16.65
CA THR A 225 1.20 -9.58 -15.99
C THR A 225 0.34 -10.32 -17.00
N GLU A 226 -0.06 -11.54 -16.69
CA GLU A 226 -1.13 -12.23 -17.41
C GLU A 226 -2.47 -11.84 -16.79
N CYS A 227 -3.47 -11.58 -17.62
CA CYS A 227 -4.78 -11.13 -17.22
C CYS A 227 -5.86 -12.00 -17.87
N ARG A 228 -6.89 -12.37 -17.08
CA ARG A 228 -8.08 -13.07 -17.55
C ARG A 228 -9.33 -12.33 -17.08
N LEU A 229 -10.22 -12.00 -18.02
CA LEU A 229 -11.52 -11.41 -17.71
C LEU A 229 -12.49 -12.50 -17.25
N LEU A 230 -13.13 -12.32 -16.10
CA LEU A 230 -14.02 -13.33 -15.53
C LEU A 230 -15.50 -12.99 -15.78
N SER A 231 -15.97 -11.86 -15.29
CA SER A 231 -17.37 -11.44 -15.38
C SER A 231 -17.48 -9.92 -15.40
N THR A 232 -18.60 -9.44 -15.93
CA THR A 232 -18.96 -8.01 -15.88
C THR A 232 -20.33 -7.90 -15.23
N ASP A 233 -20.46 -7.01 -14.25
CA ASP A 233 -21.69 -6.76 -13.51
C ASP A 233 -22.61 -5.76 -14.24
N ASN A 234 -23.80 -5.53 -13.66
CA ASN A 234 -24.81 -4.61 -14.20
C ASN A 234 -24.38 -3.13 -14.19
N LEU A 235 -23.33 -2.79 -13.45
CA LEU A 235 -22.74 -1.45 -13.39
C LEU A 235 -21.62 -1.28 -14.43
N GLY A 236 -21.33 -2.32 -15.21
CA GLY A 236 -20.24 -2.32 -16.19
C GLY A 236 -18.84 -2.51 -15.56
N ARG A 237 -18.76 -2.80 -14.24
CA ARG A 237 -17.50 -3.16 -13.59
C ARG A 237 -17.12 -4.58 -14.00
N THR A 238 -15.84 -4.87 -14.16
CA THR A 238 -15.37 -6.18 -14.62
C THR A 238 -14.44 -6.80 -13.59
N LEU A 239 -14.78 -8.00 -13.14
CA LEU A 239 -13.92 -8.84 -12.32
C LEU A 239 -12.84 -9.47 -13.18
N VAL A 240 -11.59 -9.34 -12.78
CA VAL A 240 -10.44 -9.90 -13.48
C VAL A 240 -9.54 -10.70 -12.55
N GLU A 241 -8.95 -11.74 -13.12
CA GLU A 241 -7.88 -12.52 -12.50
C GLU A 241 -6.53 -12.07 -13.09
N LEU A 242 -5.56 -11.77 -12.23
CA LEU A 242 -4.26 -11.23 -12.61
C LEU A 242 -3.13 -12.12 -12.06
N HIS A 243 -2.20 -12.52 -12.93
CA HIS A 243 -1.02 -13.32 -12.58
C HIS A 243 0.25 -12.52 -12.86
N PRO A 244 0.81 -11.80 -11.86
CA PRO A 244 2.05 -11.06 -12.05
C PRO A 244 3.26 -12.00 -12.13
N LEU A 245 3.90 -12.08 -13.30
CA LEU A 245 5.15 -12.82 -13.51
C LEU A 245 6.36 -12.07 -12.93
N THR A 246 6.21 -10.78 -12.70
CA THR A 246 7.15 -9.90 -12.03
C THR A 246 6.48 -9.25 -10.81
N GLY A 247 7.24 -8.53 -9.96
CA GLY A 247 6.71 -7.90 -8.74
C GLY A 247 7.19 -6.46 -8.61
N ARG A 248 6.77 -5.55 -9.50
CA ARG A 248 7.10 -4.13 -9.39
C ARG A 248 6.08 -3.41 -8.53
N THR A 249 6.50 -2.36 -7.86
CA THR A 249 5.60 -1.48 -7.10
C THR A 249 4.44 -1.03 -7.98
N HIS A 250 3.21 -1.10 -7.47
CA HIS A 250 1.96 -0.76 -8.16
C HIS A 250 1.76 -1.44 -9.52
N GLN A 251 2.47 -2.54 -9.83
CA GLN A 251 2.45 -3.16 -11.16
C GLN A 251 1.02 -3.39 -11.67
N LEU A 252 0.21 -4.12 -10.92
CA LEU A 252 -1.15 -4.47 -11.32
C LEU A 252 -2.03 -3.23 -11.50
N ARG A 253 -1.87 -2.26 -10.62
CA ARG A 253 -2.62 -0.99 -10.63
C ARG A 253 -2.33 -0.20 -11.92
N VAL A 254 -1.05 -0.05 -12.28
CA VAL A 254 -0.64 0.64 -13.51
C VAL A 254 -1.04 -0.15 -14.75
N HIS A 255 -0.84 -1.47 -14.77
CA HIS A 255 -1.21 -2.33 -15.91
C HIS A 255 -2.71 -2.31 -16.19
N CYS A 256 -3.54 -2.22 -15.15
CA CYS A 256 -4.99 -2.07 -15.33
C CYS A 256 -5.35 -0.68 -15.84
N ALA A 257 -4.79 0.39 -15.28
CA ALA A 257 -5.18 1.75 -15.59
C ALA A 257 -4.61 2.29 -16.92
N HIS A 258 -3.41 1.84 -17.33
CA HIS A 258 -2.71 2.38 -18.49
C HIS A 258 -3.42 2.01 -19.81
N PRO A 259 -3.60 2.95 -20.78
CA PRO A 259 -4.29 2.68 -22.04
C PRO A 259 -3.68 1.54 -22.87
N ALA A 260 -2.36 1.37 -22.84
CA ALA A 260 -1.68 0.24 -23.50
C ALA A 260 -1.76 -1.08 -22.72
N GLY A 261 -2.33 -1.07 -21.50
CA GLY A 261 -2.68 -2.25 -20.71
C GLY A 261 -4.17 -2.58 -20.89
N ILE A 262 -4.93 -2.58 -19.76
CA ILE A 262 -6.39 -2.78 -19.82
C ILE A 262 -7.13 -1.47 -20.15
N GLY A 263 -6.57 -0.31 -19.80
CA GLY A 263 -7.19 1.00 -19.99
C GLY A 263 -8.34 1.28 -19.01
N ARG A 264 -8.46 0.47 -17.95
CA ARG A 264 -9.53 0.57 -16.94
C ARG A 264 -8.92 0.46 -15.56
N PRO A 265 -8.90 1.56 -14.76
CA PRO A 265 -8.35 1.51 -13.42
C PRO A 265 -9.17 0.57 -12.52
N ILE A 266 -8.51 0.07 -11.49
CA ILE A 266 -9.15 -0.72 -10.43
C ILE A 266 -10.08 0.19 -9.62
N VAL A 267 -11.26 -0.30 -9.25
CA VAL A 267 -12.21 0.41 -8.39
C VAL A 267 -11.55 0.78 -7.07
N GLY A 268 -11.73 2.03 -6.65
CA GLY A 268 -11.17 2.54 -5.40
C GLY A 268 -9.67 2.84 -5.43
N ASP A 269 -9.03 2.85 -6.63
CA ASP A 269 -7.61 3.22 -6.73
C ASP A 269 -7.43 4.74 -6.63
N PRO A 270 -6.88 5.27 -5.50
CA PRO A 270 -6.73 6.71 -5.30
C PRO A 270 -5.60 7.33 -6.11
N LEU A 271 -4.72 6.51 -6.70
CA LEU A 271 -3.57 6.99 -7.48
C LEU A 271 -3.81 6.92 -8.98
N TYR A 272 -4.44 5.87 -9.49
CA TYR A 272 -4.56 5.62 -10.92
C TYR A 272 -6.01 5.65 -11.41
N GLY A 273 -6.98 5.83 -10.51
CA GLY A 273 -8.41 5.85 -10.78
C GLY A 273 -9.15 6.88 -9.93
N GLN A 274 -10.32 6.49 -9.44
CA GLN A 274 -11.14 7.30 -8.54
C GLN A 274 -11.16 6.65 -7.15
N PRO A 275 -10.96 7.42 -6.07
CA PRO A 275 -11.08 6.91 -4.71
C PRO A 275 -12.49 6.35 -4.45
N ALA A 276 -12.57 5.27 -3.68
CA ALA A 276 -13.79 4.71 -3.11
C ALA A 276 -13.46 4.22 -1.69
N GLU A 277 -14.36 3.46 -1.06
CA GLU A 277 -14.19 2.93 0.28
C GLU A 277 -12.85 2.17 0.44
N ARG A 278 -12.48 1.36 -0.54
CA ARG A 278 -11.20 0.63 -0.57
C ARG A 278 -10.72 0.37 -2.01
N LEU A 279 -9.44 0.07 -2.14
CA LEU A 279 -8.91 -0.50 -3.38
C LEU A 279 -9.40 -1.94 -3.56
N CYS A 280 -10.14 -2.22 -4.64
CA CYS A 280 -10.62 -3.56 -4.97
C CYS A 280 -9.53 -4.40 -5.68
N LEU A 281 -8.43 -4.65 -4.96
CA LEU A 281 -7.32 -5.51 -5.38
C LEU A 281 -6.94 -6.43 -4.23
N HIS A 282 -7.02 -7.74 -4.47
CA HIS A 282 -6.83 -8.78 -3.46
C HIS A 282 -5.89 -9.88 -3.95
N ALA A 283 -4.87 -10.21 -3.15
CA ALA A 283 -3.99 -11.37 -3.37
C ALA A 283 -4.71 -12.65 -2.95
N ALA A 284 -5.47 -13.24 -3.88
CA ALA A 284 -6.42 -14.32 -3.59
C ALA A 284 -5.76 -15.68 -3.44
N ARG A 285 -4.65 -15.95 -4.18
CA ARG A 285 -3.93 -17.23 -4.10
C ARG A 285 -2.44 -17.03 -4.11
N LEU A 286 -1.76 -17.77 -3.24
CA LEU A 286 -0.30 -17.82 -3.12
C LEU A 286 0.17 -19.28 -3.12
N GLU A 287 1.09 -19.63 -4.03
CA GLU A 287 1.57 -21.00 -4.22
C GLU A 287 3.10 -20.99 -4.31
N PHE A 288 3.74 -21.85 -3.51
CA PHE A 288 5.20 -21.95 -3.40
C PHE A 288 5.62 -23.33 -2.88
N ASP A 289 6.91 -23.65 -2.99
CA ASP A 289 7.45 -24.87 -2.38
C ASP A 289 7.75 -24.60 -0.91
N HIS A 290 7.20 -25.42 -0.03
CA HIS A 290 7.38 -25.27 1.42
C HIS A 290 8.87 -25.36 1.80
N PRO A 291 9.44 -24.37 2.51
CA PRO A 291 10.90 -24.23 2.67
C PRO A 291 11.58 -25.38 3.41
N VAL A 292 10.84 -26.17 4.19
CA VAL A 292 11.38 -27.32 4.93
C VAL A 292 11.06 -28.65 4.22
N THR A 293 9.80 -28.84 3.79
CA THR A 293 9.37 -30.12 3.21
C THR A 293 9.61 -30.23 1.72
N GLY A 294 9.86 -29.12 1.02
CA GLY A 294 9.97 -29.06 -0.44
C GLY A 294 8.66 -29.36 -1.20
N ARG A 295 7.57 -29.63 -0.50
CA ARG A 295 6.28 -29.90 -1.14
C ARG A 295 5.64 -28.63 -1.64
N ARG A 296 5.03 -28.69 -2.81
CA ARG A 296 4.21 -27.60 -3.34
C ARG A 296 2.99 -27.40 -2.47
N VAL A 297 2.82 -26.19 -1.93
CA VAL A 297 1.68 -25.78 -1.10
C VAL A 297 0.99 -24.57 -1.72
N PHE A 298 -0.31 -24.44 -1.49
CA PHE A 298 -1.05 -23.26 -1.88
C PHE A 298 -2.02 -22.85 -0.78
N PHE A 299 -2.31 -21.57 -0.73
CA PHE A 299 -3.27 -20.94 0.18
C PHE A 299 -4.21 -20.06 -0.65
N GLU A 300 -5.47 -20.01 -0.26
CA GLU A 300 -6.51 -19.24 -0.94
C GLU A 300 -7.34 -18.45 0.06
N ARG A 301 -7.72 -17.24 -0.33
CA ARG A 301 -8.72 -16.39 0.31
C ARG A 301 -9.51 -15.67 -0.77
N GLU A 302 -10.81 -15.72 -0.66
CA GLU A 302 -11.69 -15.00 -1.56
C GLU A 302 -11.58 -13.49 -1.34
N ALA A 303 -11.78 -12.73 -2.39
CA ALA A 303 -11.87 -11.28 -2.32
C ALA A 303 -13.22 -10.88 -1.72
N ASP A 304 -13.22 -9.90 -0.83
CA ASP A 304 -14.38 -9.37 -0.10
C ASP A 304 -14.89 -8.04 -0.67
N PHE A 305 -14.88 -7.91 -2.00
CA PHE A 305 -15.45 -6.74 -2.65
C PHE A 305 -16.57 -7.17 -3.60
N ASP A 306 -17.73 -6.54 -3.35
CA ASP A 306 -18.97 -6.72 -4.11
C ASP A 306 -19.03 -5.79 -5.34
#